data_a67722d6d905c4aafedf3e006ab4f977
#
_entry.id   a67722d6d905c4aafedf3e006ab4f977
#
_cell.length_a   1.000
_cell.length_b   1.000
_cell.length_c   1.000
_cell.angle_alpha   90.00
_cell.angle_beta   90.00
_cell.angle_gamma   90.00
#
_symmetry.space_group_name_H-M   'P 1'
#
loop_
_entity.id
_entity.type
_entity.pdbx_description
1 polymer ?
#
loop_
_entity_poly.entity_id
_entity_poly.type
_entity_poly.pdbx_seq_one_letter_code
_entity_poly.pdbx_strand_id
1 'polypeptide(L)'
;ARLSRVPVYVHESDLSIGLANKIAYKCATKMYSTFEQAHALTKIEHVGAVTKVGEKITAPNEQIQRIQQHFDKNLPTLLFVGGSAGAKVFNDLVTENKIELTQHYNVINLSGDAHLDELSNHLYRIAYVTDIYQPLMDLADVVVTRGGSNTIFELLAMAKLHVIVPLGREASRGDQIENADYFVKKGYAKKLDEGQLNFENLQKVIAEMLERKEMYERTMKQSHEIKSLDEFYNLLTNDIDKGRK
;
A
#
# COMPACT_ATOMS: atom_id res chain seq x y z
N ALA A 1 6.53 -32.24 -7.50
CA ALA A 1 7.23 -31.42 -8.50
C ALA A 1 8.70 -31.88 -8.63
N ARG A 2 9.52 -31.81 -7.59
CA ARG A 2 10.96 -32.17 -7.69
C ARG A 2 11.18 -33.64 -8.12
N LEU A 3 10.41 -34.57 -7.57
CA LEU A 3 10.45 -35.98 -7.97
C LEU A 3 9.98 -36.21 -9.42
N SER A 4 9.07 -35.36 -9.91
CA SER A 4 8.53 -35.41 -11.28
C SER A 4 9.31 -34.57 -12.28
N ARG A 5 10.44 -33.95 -11.86
CA ARG A 5 11.26 -33.03 -12.67
C ARG A 5 10.49 -31.84 -13.26
N VAL A 6 9.37 -31.45 -12.60
CA VAL A 6 8.60 -30.25 -12.99
C VAL A 6 9.25 -29.04 -12.36
N PRO A 7 9.62 -27.99 -13.14
CA PRO A 7 10.18 -26.77 -12.59
C PRO A 7 9.15 -26.05 -11.70
N VAL A 8 9.63 -25.49 -10.59
CA VAL A 8 8.81 -24.81 -9.59
C VAL A 8 9.27 -23.37 -9.48
N TYR A 9 8.35 -22.45 -9.71
CA TYR A 9 8.55 -21.02 -9.55
C TYR A 9 7.74 -20.51 -8.35
N VAL A 10 8.35 -19.72 -7.51
CA VAL A 10 7.76 -19.22 -6.26
C VAL A 10 7.87 -17.70 -6.23
N HIS A 11 6.90 -17.03 -5.63
CA HIS A 11 6.93 -15.59 -5.44
C HIS A 11 6.78 -15.24 -3.96
N GLU A 12 7.59 -14.29 -3.47
CA GLU A 12 7.51 -13.72 -2.13
C GLU A 12 7.13 -12.25 -2.23
N SER A 13 6.04 -11.89 -1.58
CA SER A 13 5.49 -10.53 -1.60
C SER A 13 5.96 -9.65 -0.46
N ASP A 14 6.41 -10.24 0.65
CA ASP A 14 6.89 -9.50 1.82
C ASP A 14 8.42 -9.45 1.87
N LEU A 15 8.97 -8.53 2.66
CA LEU A 15 10.43 -8.41 2.81
C LEU A 15 11.01 -9.67 3.47
N SER A 16 10.36 -10.18 4.52
CA SER A 16 10.76 -11.42 5.15
C SER A 16 10.08 -12.62 4.50
N ILE A 17 10.88 -13.64 4.17
CA ILE A 17 10.36 -14.87 3.54
C ILE A 17 9.49 -15.63 4.54
N GLY A 18 8.21 -15.79 4.20
CA GLY A 18 7.24 -16.55 4.99
C GLY A 18 7.61 -18.04 5.10
N LEU A 19 7.10 -18.74 6.14
CA LEU A 19 7.40 -20.15 6.40
C LEU A 19 7.08 -21.04 5.19
N ALA A 20 5.94 -20.83 4.54
CA ALA A 20 5.54 -21.58 3.36
C ALA A 20 6.57 -21.41 2.23
N ASN A 21 7.02 -20.18 1.97
CA ASN A 21 7.99 -19.86 0.97
C ASN A 21 9.40 -20.34 1.33
N LYS A 22 9.78 -20.39 2.62
CA LYS A 22 11.02 -21.05 3.06
C LYS A 22 11.06 -22.55 2.74
N ILE A 23 9.91 -23.22 2.89
CA ILE A 23 9.78 -24.64 2.51
C ILE A 23 9.79 -24.79 1.00
N ALA A 24 9.02 -23.98 0.27
CA ALA A 24 8.93 -24.01 -1.18
C ALA A 24 10.26 -23.69 -1.85
N TYR A 25 11.07 -22.78 -1.30
CA TYR A 25 12.41 -22.41 -1.78
C TYR A 25 13.34 -23.61 -1.91
N LYS A 26 13.26 -24.58 -0.98
CA LYS A 26 14.11 -25.80 -1.04
C LYS A 26 13.86 -26.62 -2.31
N CYS A 27 12.64 -26.59 -2.83
CA CYS A 27 12.22 -27.31 -4.03
C CYS A 27 12.10 -26.40 -5.26
N ALA A 28 12.24 -25.09 -5.10
CA ALA A 28 12.11 -24.11 -6.17
C ALA A 28 13.26 -24.22 -7.17
N THR A 29 12.91 -24.08 -8.42
CA THR A 29 13.84 -23.79 -9.52
C THR A 29 14.31 -22.34 -9.40
N LYS A 30 13.36 -21.43 -9.16
CA LYS A 30 13.58 -20.00 -8.96
C LYS A 30 12.52 -19.42 -8.05
N MET A 31 12.88 -18.39 -7.29
CA MET A 31 11.98 -17.57 -6.49
C MET A 31 12.13 -16.13 -6.96
N TYR A 32 10.99 -15.46 -7.13
CA TYR A 32 10.91 -14.03 -7.39
C TYR A 32 10.57 -13.31 -6.09
N SER A 33 11.14 -12.14 -5.86
CA SER A 33 10.82 -11.32 -4.69
C SER A 33 10.38 -9.93 -5.09
N THR A 34 9.36 -9.44 -4.39
CA THR A 34 8.87 -8.06 -4.51
C THR A 34 9.87 -7.07 -3.91
N PHE A 35 10.44 -7.40 -2.76
CA PHE A 35 11.45 -6.57 -2.11
C PHE A 35 12.87 -7.01 -2.47
N GLU A 36 13.78 -6.04 -2.54
CA GLU A 36 15.20 -6.31 -2.63
C GLU A 36 15.68 -7.00 -1.34
N GLN A 37 16.19 -8.21 -1.46
CA GLN A 37 16.62 -9.02 -0.32
C GLN A 37 18.00 -8.56 0.17
N ALA A 38 18.15 -8.42 1.50
CA ALA A 38 19.40 -8.01 2.13
C ALA A 38 20.55 -9.05 1.94
N HIS A 39 20.21 -10.30 1.65
CA HIS A 39 21.19 -11.38 1.44
C HIS A 39 20.95 -12.05 0.10
N ALA A 40 22.02 -12.19 -0.68
CA ALA A 40 22.00 -12.88 -1.96
C ALA A 40 21.71 -14.37 -1.77
N LEU A 41 20.45 -14.77 -1.87
CA LEU A 41 20.07 -16.17 -1.98
C LEU A 41 20.10 -16.56 -3.46
N THR A 42 20.87 -17.60 -3.80
CA THR A 42 21.25 -17.96 -5.17
C THR A 42 20.08 -18.20 -6.15
N LYS A 43 18.88 -18.48 -5.63
CA LYS A 43 17.70 -18.75 -6.44
C LYS A 43 16.68 -17.61 -6.41
N ILE A 44 16.94 -16.51 -5.70
CA ILE A 44 16.03 -15.37 -5.61
C ILE A 44 16.44 -14.32 -6.64
N GLU A 45 15.48 -13.86 -7.40
CA GLU A 45 15.59 -12.70 -8.26
C GLU A 45 14.62 -11.62 -7.79
N HIS A 46 15.13 -10.42 -7.51
CA HIS A 46 14.33 -9.25 -7.22
C HIS A 46 13.64 -8.77 -8.50
N VAL A 47 12.34 -8.74 -8.50
CA VAL A 47 11.53 -8.33 -9.65
C VAL A 47 10.71 -7.08 -9.37
N GLY A 48 10.61 -6.67 -8.11
CA GLY A 48 9.70 -5.60 -7.70
C GLY A 48 8.25 -6.09 -7.61
N ALA A 49 7.34 -5.16 -7.32
CA ALA A 49 5.92 -5.44 -7.29
C ALA A 49 5.32 -5.44 -8.69
N VAL A 50 4.43 -6.40 -8.93
CA VAL A 50 3.63 -6.46 -10.15
C VAL A 50 2.25 -5.89 -9.83
N THR A 51 1.95 -4.72 -10.38
CA THR A 51 0.67 -4.05 -10.13
C THR A 51 0.03 -3.56 -11.42
N LYS A 52 -1.32 -3.53 -11.42
CA LYS A 52 -2.13 -2.92 -12.48
C LYS A 52 -2.49 -1.47 -12.15
N VAL A 53 -2.14 -1.02 -10.96
CA VAL A 53 -2.43 0.34 -10.49
C VAL A 53 -1.58 1.34 -11.27
N GLY A 54 -2.20 2.45 -11.68
CA GLY A 54 -1.53 3.49 -12.47
C GLY A 54 -2.12 3.69 -13.88
N GLU A 55 -2.95 2.78 -14.36
CA GLU A 55 -3.80 3.06 -15.52
C GLU A 55 -4.88 4.07 -15.10
N LYS A 56 -4.81 5.28 -15.64
CA LYS A 56 -5.79 6.33 -15.33
C LYS A 56 -7.19 5.86 -15.71
N ILE A 57 -8.07 5.74 -14.73
CA ILE A 57 -9.50 5.58 -14.98
C ILE A 57 -10.03 6.95 -15.40
N THR A 58 -10.27 7.12 -16.70
CA THR A 58 -10.65 8.41 -17.29
C THR A 58 -12.16 8.66 -17.29
N ALA A 59 -12.98 7.68 -16.90
CA ALA A 59 -14.42 7.84 -16.91
C ALA A 59 -14.90 8.67 -15.70
N PRO A 60 -15.81 9.66 -15.89
CA PRO A 60 -16.46 10.34 -14.79
C PRO A 60 -17.22 9.33 -13.92
N ASN A 61 -16.97 9.33 -12.62
CA ASN A 61 -17.68 8.49 -11.68
C ASN A 61 -18.63 9.35 -10.84
N GLU A 62 -19.94 9.13 -10.98
CA GLU A 62 -20.96 9.92 -10.29
C GLU A 62 -20.82 9.87 -8.76
N GLN A 63 -20.38 8.73 -8.21
CA GLN A 63 -20.17 8.59 -6.78
C GLN A 63 -18.99 9.46 -6.30
N ILE A 64 -17.92 9.53 -7.08
CA ILE A 64 -16.79 10.44 -6.78
C ILE A 64 -17.23 11.90 -6.86
N GLN A 65 -17.99 12.27 -7.88
CA GLN A 65 -18.54 13.62 -7.97
C GLN A 65 -19.41 13.99 -6.77
N ARG A 66 -20.26 13.05 -6.32
CA ARG A 66 -21.08 13.24 -5.12
C ARG A 66 -20.21 13.43 -3.85
N ILE A 67 -19.14 12.66 -3.69
CA ILE A 67 -18.21 12.82 -2.57
C ILE A 67 -17.55 14.20 -2.63
N GLN A 68 -17.06 14.59 -3.80
CA GLN A 68 -16.41 15.90 -3.99
C GLN A 68 -17.30 17.10 -3.73
N GLN A 69 -18.64 16.98 -3.85
CA GLN A 69 -19.58 18.05 -3.48
C GLN A 69 -19.59 18.36 -1.97
N HIS A 70 -19.15 17.40 -1.14
CA HIS A 70 -19.03 17.55 0.31
C HIS A 70 -17.63 17.99 0.76
N PHE A 71 -16.68 18.08 -0.19
CA PHE A 71 -15.27 18.38 0.10
C PHE A 71 -14.92 19.82 -0.23
N ASP A 72 -14.07 20.45 0.60
CA ASP A 72 -13.47 21.75 0.31
C ASP A 72 -12.20 21.54 -0.53
N LYS A 73 -12.15 22.20 -1.67
CA LYS A 73 -10.99 22.14 -2.60
C LYS A 73 -9.71 22.76 -2.03
N ASN A 74 -9.83 23.57 -0.98
CA ASN A 74 -8.69 24.20 -0.33
C ASN A 74 -8.08 23.32 0.78
N LEU A 75 -8.79 22.26 1.20
CA LEU A 75 -8.28 21.32 2.20
C LEU A 75 -7.65 20.09 1.55
N PRO A 76 -6.50 19.65 2.05
CA PRO A 76 -5.93 18.38 1.57
C PRO A 76 -6.84 17.21 1.95
N THR A 77 -6.86 16.19 1.09
CA THR A 77 -7.68 15.00 1.27
C THR A 77 -6.84 13.86 1.86
N LEU A 78 -7.28 13.34 3.00
CA LEU A 78 -6.71 12.17 3.66
C LEU A 78 -7.55 10.92 3.36
N LEU A 79 -6.89 9.81 3.02
CA LEU A 79 -7.53 8.51 2.87
C LEU A 79 -6.96 7.53 3.89
N PHE A 80 -7.83 6.94 4.73
CA PHE A 80 -7.48 5.88 5.67
C PHE A 80 -7.85 4.52 5.08
N VAL A 81 -6.84 3.62 4.93
CA VAL A 81 -6.98 2.27 4.38
C VAL A 81 -6.36 1.25 5.32
N GLY A 82 -7.20 0.48 6.01
CA GLY A 82 -6.77 -0.54 6.97
C GLY A 82 -6.62 -1.96 6.41
N GLY A 83 -6.73 -2.12 5.08
CA GLY A 83 -6.89 -3.43 4.43
C GLY A 83 -8.37 -3.82 4.30
N SER A 84 -8.64 -5.04 3.82
CA SER A 84 -10.02 -5.51 3.51
C SER A 84 -10.96 -5.57 4.72
N ALA A 85 -10.44 -5.75 5.92
CA ALA A 85 -11.21 -5.78 7.17
C ALA A 85 -11.26 -4.42 7.89
N GLY A 86 -10.69 -3.37 7.29
CA GLY A 86 -10.50 -2.09 7.95
C GLY A 86 -9.42 -2.14 9.05
N ALA A 87 -9.25 -1.03 9.76
CA ALA A 87 -8.37 -0.95 10.93
C ALA A 87 -9.06 -0.22 12.06
N LYS A 88 -9.34 -0.93 13.15
CA LYS A 88 -10.02 -0.36 14.33
C LYS A 88 -9.37 0.95 14.79
N VAL A 89 -8.03 0.98 14.88
CA VAL A 89 -7.29 2.17 15.33
C VAL A 89 -7.51 3.39 14.42
N PHE A 90 -7.70 3.20 13.11
CA PHE A 90 -8.04 4.29 12.19
C PHE A 90 -9.50 4.73 12.38
N ASN A 91 -10.39 3.76 12.57
CA ASN A 91 -11.81 4.03 12.80
C ASN A 91 -12.02 4.81 14.11
N ASP A 92 -11.32 4.40 15.18
CA ASP A 92 -11.35 5.08 16.48
C ASP A 92 -10.78 6.51 16.33
N LEU A 93 -9.60 6.67 15.70
CA LEU A 93 -9.01 7.98 15.46
C LEU A 93 -9.97 8.94 14.74
N VAL A 94 -10.56 8.47 13.63
CA VAL A 94 -11.50 9.29 12.83
C VAL A 94 -12.77 9.60 13.60
N THR A 95 -13.26 8.69 14.45
CA THR A 95 -14.46 8.88 15.25
C THR A 95 -14.22 9.87 16.39
N GLU A 96 -13.13 9.69 17.13
CA GLU A 96 -12.79 10.48 18.31
C GLU A 96 -12.35 11.91 17.95
N ASN A 97 -11.71 12.08 16.80
CA ASN A 97 -11.18 13.38 16.35
C ASN A 97 -11.89 13.90 15.09
N LYS A 98 -13.18 13.55 14.91
CA LYS A 98 -13.94 13.91 13.71
C LYS A 98 -13.94 15.42 13.45
N ILE A 99 -14.19 16.22 14.48
CA ILE A 99 -14.29 17.68 14.37
C ILE A 99 -12.93 18.26 13.95
N GLU A 100 -11.87 17.90 14.65
CA GLU A 100 -10.52 18.38 14.39
C GLU A 100 -10.05 17.98 13.00
N LEU A 101 -10.25 16.71 12.62
CA LEU A 101 -9.89 16.20 11.30
C LEU A 101 -10.60 16.97 10.18
N THR A 102 -11.94 17.17 10.30
CA THR A 102 -12.73 17.82 9.24
C THR A 102 -12.56 19.32 9.18
N GLN A 103 -11.98 19.95 10.21
CA GLN A 103 -11.55 21.36 10.15
C GLN A 103 -10.29 21.57 9.30
N HIS A 104 -9.44 20.56 9.18
CA HIS A 104 -8.13 20.66 8.52
C HIS A 104 -8.02 19.85 7.22
N TYR A 105 -8.89 18.85 7.03
CA TYR A 105 -8.81 17.88 5.95
C TYR A 105 -10.18 17.50 5.41
N ASN A 106 -10.24 17.13 4.14
CA ASN A 106 -11.26 16.21 3.68
C ASN A 106 -10.82 14.78 4.07
N VAL A 107 -11.72 13.99 4.62
CA VAL A 107 -11.42 12.67 5.17
C VAL A 107 -12.18 11.60 4.43
N ILE A 108 -11.46 10.60 3.95
CA ILE A 108 -12.01 9.35 3.43
C ILE A 108 -11.56 8.23 4.37
N ASN A 109 -12.50 7.40 4.86
CA ASN A 109 -12.16 6.26 5.70
C ASN A 109 -12.82 4.98 5.18
N LEU A 110 -11.99 4.04 4.70
CA LEU A 110 -12.42 2.69 4.37
C LEU A 110 -12.44 1.86 5.65
N SER A 111 -13.59 1.86 6.32
CA SER A 111 -13.72 1.43 7.73
C SER A 111 -13.73 -0.09 7.92
N GLY A 112 -14.20 -0.85 6.94
CA GLY A 112 -14.49 -2.28 7.10
C GLY A 112 -15.76 -2.57 7.93
N ASP A 113 -16.50 -1.53 8.37
CA ASP A 113 -17.69 -1.65 9.22
C ASP A 113 -18.82 -0.75 8.72
N ALA A 114 -19.90 -1.37 8.22
CA ALA A 114 -21.03 -0.67 7.65
C ALA A 114 -21.85 0.17 8.67
N HIS A 115 -21.69 -0.09 9.98
CA HIS A 115 -22.30 0.76 11.00
C HIS A 115 -21.66 2.14 11.08
N LEU A 116 -20.49 2.33 10.48
CA LEU A 116 -19.76 3.58 10.43
C LEU A 116 -19.97 4.35 9.12
N ASP A 117 -20.78 3.84 8.18
CA ASP A 117 -21.00 4.49 6.89
C ASP A 117 -21.59 5.89 7.06
N GLU A 118 -20.94 6.89 6.47
CA GLU A 118 -21.29 8.28 6.60
C GLU A 118 -20.84 9.10 5.38
N LEU A 119 -21.68 9.99 4.90
CA LEU A 119 -21.31 11.07 4.00
C LEU A 119 -21.79 12.39 4.59
N SER A 120 -20.86 13.21 5.02
CA SER A 120 -21.13 14.54 5.62
C SER A 120 -20.07 15.54 5.14
N ASN A 121 -20.15 16.81 5.58
CA ASN A 121 -19.15 17.81 5.21
C ASN A 121 -17.75 17.36 5.62
N HIS A 122 -16.87 17.33 4.63
CA HIS A 122 -15.47 16.92 4.76
C HIS A 122 -15.23 15.46 5.22
N LEU A 123 -16.27 14.60 5.27
CA LEU A 123 -16.13 13.20 5.66
C LEU A 123 -16.91 12.27 4.74
N TYR A 124 -16.22 11.33 4.12
CA TYR A 124 -16.77 10.14 3.48
C TYR A 124 -16.22 8.89 4.15
N ARG A 125 -17.10 8.14 4.81
CA ARG A 125 -16.78 6.90 5.48
C ARG A 125 -17.65 5.79 4.91
N ILE A 126 -17.02 4.67 4.57
CA ILE A 126 -17.71 3.52 4.00
C ILE A 126 -16.99 2.23 4.39
N ALA A 127 -17.76 1.17 4.60
CA ALA A 127 -17.19 -0.12 4.97
C ALA A 127 -16.28 -0.68 3.89
N TYR A 128 -16.76 -0.72 2.65
CA TYR A 128 -16.06 -1.38 1.56
C TYR A 128 -16.36 -0.73 0.22
N VAL A 129 -15.37 -0.70 -0.65
CA VAL A 129 -15.49 -0.23 -2.04
C VAL A 129 -14.75 -1.19 -2.98
N THR A 130 -15.24 -1.31 -4.21
CA THR A 130 -14.58 -2.03 -5.31
C THR A 130 -14.26 -1.09 -6.46
N ASP A 131 -15.27 -0.63 -7.15
CA ASP A 131 -15.16 0.07 -8.43
C ASP A 131 -14.61 1.50 -8.30
N ILE A 132 -14.75 2.10 -7.11
CA ILE A 132 -14.25 3.44 -6.81
C ILE A 132 -12.95 3.46 -5.99
N TYR A 133 -12.34 2.30 -5.71
CA TYR A 133 -11.12 2.24 -4.90
C TYR A 133 -9.99 3.08 -5.51
N GLN A 134 -9.67 2.83 -6.78
CA GLN A 134 -8.66 3.60 -7.50
C GLN A 134 -9.01 5.10 -7.58
N PRO A 135 -10.24 5.52 -7.97
CA PRO A 135 -10.65 6.91 -7.90
C PRO A 135 -10.52 7.58 -6.53
N LEU A 136 -10.77 6.86 -5.42
CA LEU A 136 -10.55 7.40 -4.07
C LEU A 136 -9.07 7.57 -3.76
N MET A 137 -8.23 6.64 -4.18
CA MET A 137 -6.77 6.76 -4.08
C MET A 137 -6.27 7.96 -4.89
N ASP A 138 -6.80 8.19 -6.09
CA ASP A 138 -6.45 9.35 -6.93
C ASP A 138 -6.85 10.67 -6.27
N LEU A 139 -8.00 10.71 -5.60
CA LEU A 139 -8.52 11.89 -4.92
C LEU A 139 -7.70 12.28 -3.68
N ALA A 140 -7.06 11.30 -3.02
CA ALA A 140 -6.29 11.55 -1.80
C ALA A 140 -4.99 12.30 -2.07
N ASP A 141 -4.64 13.27 -1.23
CA ASP A 141 -3.31 13.88 -1.18
C ASP A 141 -2.34 13.04 -0.36
N VAL A 142 -2.80 12.49 0.77
CA VAL A 142 -2.02 11.60 1.63
C VAL A 142 -2.87 10.39 2.03
N VAL A 143 -2.26 9.22 1.96
CA VAL A 143 -2.88 7.95 2.39
C VAL A 143 -2.27 7.49 3.70
N VAL A 144 -3.11 7.18 4.68
CA VAL A 144 -2.73 6.54 5.94
C VAL A 144 -3.09 5.06 5.85
N THR A 145 -2.09 4.19 5.92
CA THR A 145 -2.29 2.77 5.64
C THR A 145 -1.53 1.86 6.59
N ARG A 146 -1.89 0.57 6.59
CA ARG A 146 -1.09 -0.49 7.18
C ARG A 146 0.11 -0.83 6.28
N GLY A 147 1.08 -1.57 6.81
CA GLY A 147 2.30 -1.97 6.09
C GLY A 147 2.16 -3.22 5.21
N GLY A 148 0.95 -3.51 4.70
CA GLY A 148 0.75 -4.62 3.76
C GLY A 148 1.41 -4.32 2.41
N SER A 149 2.22 -5.25 1.89
CA SER A 149 3.05 -5.06 0.70
C SER A 149 2.24 -4.60 -0.51
N ASN A 150 1.08 -5.21 -0.80
CA ASN A 150 0.28 -4.84 -1.96
C ASN A 150 -0.08 -3.35 -1.96
N THR A 151 -0.66 -2.85 -0.87
CA THR A 151 -1.11 -1.45 -0.78
C THR A 151 0.06 -0.46 -0.86
N ILE A 152 1.17 -0.71 -0.16
CA ILE A 152 2.30 0.23 -0.18
C ILE A 152 2.99 0.29 -1.55
N PHE A 153 3.03 -0.82 -2.30
CA PHE A 153 3.55 -0.82 -3.67
C PHE A 153 2.56 -0.22 -4.68
N GLU A 154 1.25 -0.35 -4.47
CA GLU A 154 0.25 0.39 -5.25
C GLU A 154 0.45 1.90 -5.07
N LEU A 155 0.65 2.37 -3.82
CA LEU A 155 0.94 3.77 -3.52
C LEU A 155 2.27 4.25 -4.12
N LEU A 156 3.30 3.39 -4.12
CA LEU A 156 4.56 3.66 -4.81
C LEU A 156 4.36 3.84 -6.31
N ALA A 157 3.61 2.94 -6.95
CA ALA A 157 3.31 3.00 -8.39
C ALA A 157 2.56 4.28 -8.78
N MET A 158 1.68 4.77 -7.89
CA MET A 158 0.94 6.02 -8.07
C MET A 158 1.75 7.27 -7.68
N ALA A 159 2.96 7.10 -7.15
CA ALA A 159 3.73 8.16 -6.50
C ALA A 159 2.90 8.94 -5.45
N LYS A 160 2.05 8.24 -4.70
CA LYS A 160 1.12 8.80 -3.72
C LYS A 160 1.79 8.94 -2.35
N LEU A 161 1.72 10.14 -1.75
CA LEU A 161 2.22 10.34 -0.39
C LEU A 161 1.50 9.41 0.57
N HIS A 162 2.25 8.74 1.45
CA HIS A 162 1.63 7.84 2.42
C HIS A 162 2.37 7.73 3.75
N VAL A 163 1.58 7.60 4.80
CA VAL A 163 2.03 7.31 6.16
C VAL A 163 1.70 5.85 6.46
N ILE A 164 2.69 5.06 6.78
CA ILE A 164 2.52 3.66 7.14
C ILE A 164 2.41 3.54 8.66
N VAL A 165 1.29 2.98 9.14
CA VAL A 165 1.05 2.64 10.55
C VAL A 165 1.00 1.12 10.65
N PRO A 166 2.14 0.44 10.80
CA PRO A 166 2.20 -1.00 10.76
C PRO A 166 1.53 -1.62 12.00
N LEU A 167 0.99 -2.83 11.84
CA LEU A 167 0.57 -3.66 12.97
C LEU A 167 1.78 -3.99 13.86
N GLY A 168 1.59 -3.88 15.17
CA GLY A 168 2.60 -4.29 16.14
C GLY A 168 2.94 -5.78 16.06
N ARG A 169 4.08 -6.17 16.66
CA ARG A 169 4.56 -7.57 16.65
C ARG A 169 3.63 -8.55 17.34
N GLU A 170 2.79 -8.07 18.26
CA GLU A 170 1.80 -8.88 18.95
C GLU A 170 0.63 -9.29 18.05
N ALA A 171 0.29 -8.45 17.07
CA ALA A 171 -0.81 -8.67 16.13
C ALA A 171 -0.37 -9.20 14.76
N SER A 172 0.94 -9.13 14.45
CA SER A 172 1.52 -9.63 13.20
C SER A 172 2.86 -10.31 13.47
N ARG A 173 3.41 -10.99 12.46
CA ARG A 173 4.77 -11.56 12.54
C ARG A 173 5.89 -10.53 12.42
N GLY A 174 5.54 -9.23 12.35
CA GLY A 174 6.49 -8.13 12.17
C GLY A 174 6.79 -7.77 10.71
N ASP A 175 6.23 -8.50 9.76
CA ASP A 175 6.35 -8.27 8.32
C ASP A 175 5.97 -6.84 7.92
N GLN A 176 4.86 -6.31 8.46
CA GLN A 176 4.44 -4.93 8.19
C GLN A 176 5.42 -3.87 8.71
N ILE A 177 6.07 -4.13 9.85
CA ILE A 177 7.09 -3.23 10.39
C ILE A 177 8.32 -3.22 9.47
N GLU A 178 8.77 -4.39 9.05
CA GLU A 178 9.92 -4.54 8.14
C GLU A 178 9.65 -3.89 6.78
N ASN A 179 8.45 -4.08 6.24
CA ASN A 179 8.01 -3.44 4.99
C ASN A 179 8.00 -1.90 5.13
N ALA A 180 7.46 -1.38 6.25
CA ALA A 180 7.43 0.06 6.52
C ALA A 180 8.85 0.64 6.65
N ASP A 181 9.74 -0.03 7.39
CA ASP A 181 11.14 0.40 7.58
C ASP A 181 11.90 0.44 6.23
N TYR A 182 11.63 -0.52 5.34
CA TYR A 182 12.19 -0.53 3.99
C TYR A 182 11.74 0.70 3.19
N PHE A 183 10.43 1.01 3.20
CA PHE A 183 9.88 2.16 2.48
C PHE A 183 10.40 3.49 3.02
N VAL A 184 10.52 3.62 4.34
CA VAL A 184 11.12 4.82 4.98
C VAL A 184 12.59 4.97 4.59
N LYS A 185 13.36 3.89 4.62
CA LYS A 185 14.79 3.89 4.23
C LYS A 185 14.99 4.31 2.78
N LYS A 186 14.07 3.92 1.89
CA LYS A 186 14.09 4.30 0.46
C LYS A 186 13.57 5.73 0.23
N GLY A 187 12.99 6.39 1.22
CA GLY A 187 12.42 7.73 1.12
C GLY A 187 11.08 7.78 0.41
N TYR A 188 10.34 6.67 0.39
CA TYR A 188 9.01 6.59 -0.25
C TYR A 188 7.88 7.00 0.68
N ALA A 189 8.03 6.78 1.99
CA ALA A 189 6.97 6.94 2.97
C ALA A 189 7.49 7.48 4.31
N LYS A 190 6.56 7.87 5.17
CA LYS A 190 6.78 8.04 6.62
C LYS A 190 6.16 6.85 7.37
N LYS A 191 6.74 6.52 8.52
CA LYS A 191 6.18 5.55 9.46
C LYS A 191 5.76 6.25 10.74
N LEU A 192 4.62 5.84 11.28
CA LEU A 192 4.16 6.20 12.60
C LEU A 192 3.77 4.91 13.33
N ASP A 193 4.38 4.66 14.48
CA ASP A 193 4.06 3.46 15.26
C ASP A 193 2.63 3.54 15.80
N GLU A 194 1.91 2.41 15.83
CA GLU A 194 0.50 2.38 16.23
C GLU A 194 0.26 2.98 17.63
N GLY A 195 1.17 2.74 18.57
CA GLY A 195 1.10 3.32 19.93
C GLY A 195 1.32 4.85 19.98
N GLN A 196 1.81 5.45 18.90
CA GLN A 196 2.00 6.89 18.78
C GLN A 196 0.93 7.54 17.90
N LEU A 197 0.00 6.75 17.34
CA LEU A 197 -1.05 7.26 16.48
C LEU A 197 -2.08 8.03 17.30
N ASN A 198 -2.06 9.34 17.16
CA ASN A 198 -3.08 10.29 17.61
C ASN A 198 -3.16 11.43 16.60
N PHE A 199 -4.16 12.28 16.74
CA PHE A 199 -4.39 13.38 15.79
C PHE A 199 -3.18 14.31 15.66
N GLU A 200 -2.58 14.73 16.78
CA GLU A 200 -1.48 15.68 16.82
C GLU A 200 -0.20 15.13 16.12
N ASN A 201 0.17 13.89 16.41
CA ASN A 201 1.32 13.25 15.79
C ASN A 201 1.09 13.00 14.30
N LEU A 202 -0.11 12.55 13.93
CA LEU A 202 -0.48 12.34 12.52
C LEU A 202 -0.44 13.67 11.75
N GLN A 203 -1.00 14.75 12.32
CA GLN A 203 -1.00 16.07 11.71
C GLN A 203 0.44 16.58 11.44
N LYS A 204 1.36 16.40 12.38
CA LYS A 204 2.77 16.78 12.22
C LYS A 204 3.41 16.02 11.05
N VAL A 205 3.21 14.71 10.97
CA VAL A 205 3.76 13.87 9.91
C VAL A 205 3.18 14.26 8.55
N ILE A 206 1.87 14.49 8.47
CA ILE A 206 1.20 14.92 7.23
C ILE A 206 1.71 16.29 6.77
N ALA A 207 1.83 17.27 7.69
CA ALA A 207 2.32 18.59 7.36
C ALA A 207 3.75 18.53 6.77
N GLU A 208 4.64 17.75 7.38
CA GLU A 208 6.01 17.55 6.87
C GLU A 208 6.00 16.90 5.47
N MET A 209 5.13 15.94 5.24
CA MET A 209 5.04 15.26 3.94
C MET A 209 4.50 16.19 2.85
N LEU A 210 3.47 17.00 3.16
CA LEU A 210 2.89 17.95 2.21
C LEU A 210 3.90 19.06 1.86
N GLU A 211 4.67 19.57 2.83
CA GLU A 211 5.75 20.54 2.59
C GLU A 211 6.82 19.98 1.63
N ARG A 212 7.09 18.67 1.71
CA ARG A 212 8.11 18.00 0.91
C ARG A 212 7.53 17.14 -0.22
N LYS A 213 6.30 17.41 -0.63
CA LYS A 213 5.54 16.60 -1.61
C LYS A 213 6.36 16.28 -2.86
N GLU A 214 6.93 17.30 -3.51
CA GLU A 214 7.69 17.12 -4.74
C GLU A 214 8.91 16.19 -4.57
N MET A 215 9.55 16.23 -3.41
CA MET A 215 10.69 15.36 -3.10
C MET A 215 10.23 13.90 -3.03
N TYR A 216 9.14 13.60 -2.28
CA TYR A 216 8.61 12.26 -2.17
C TYR A 216 8.14 11.71 -3.52
N GLU A 217 7.35 12.49 -4.26
CA GLU A 217 6.86 12.10 -5.58
C GLU A 217 8.00 11.81 -6.56
N ARG A 218 9.03 12.66 -6.59
CA ARG A 218 10.21 12.44 -7.44
C ARG A 218 10.93 11.16 -7.06
N THR A 219 11.15 10.92 -5.75
CA THR A 219 11.83 9.72 -5.26
C THR A 219 11.06 8.46 -5.64
N MET A 220 9.73 8.47 -5.50
CA MET A 220 8.86 7.34 -5.88
C MET A 220 8.86 7.11 -7.41
N LYS A 221 8.75 8.18 -8.21
CA LYS A 221 8.79 8.09 -9.69
C LYS A 221 10.11 7.58 -10.25
N GLN A 222 11.21 7.74 -9.51
CA GLN A 222 12.54 7.20 -9.87
C GLN A 222 12.74 5.76 -9.41
N SER A 223 11.77 5.17 -8.73
CA SER A 223 11.85 3.78 -8.28
C SER A 223 11.83 2.80 -9.46
N HIS A 224 12.63 1.74 -9.34
CA HIS A 224 12.63 0.60 -10.25
C HIS A 224 12.00 -0.64 -9.63
N GLU A 225 11.23 -0.45 -8.55
CA GLU A 225 10.64 -1.54 -7.77
C GLU A 225 9.21 -1.91 -8.22
N ILE A 226 8.78 -1.37 -9.35
CA ILE A 226 7.49 -1.69 -9.98
C ILE A 226 7.74 -2.31 -11.35
N LYS A 227 7.03 -3.40 -11.64
CA LYS A 227 6.95 -4.01 -12.98
C LYS A 227 5.52 -4.02 -13.47
N SER A 228 5.36 -3.83 -14.78
CA SER A 228 4.10 -4.13 -15.43
C SER A 228 3.82 -5.63 -15.47
N LEU A 229 2.56 -5.99 -15.65
CA LEU A 229 2.15 -7.39 -15.80
C LEU A 229 2.86 -8.04 -17.01
N ASP A 230 2.99 -7.31 -18.12
CA ASP A 230 3.62 -7.81 -19.34
C ASP A 230 5.13 -8.05 -19.16
N GLU A 231 5.82 -7.16 -18.46
CA GLU A 231 7.25 -7.35 -18.14
C GLU A 231 7.47 -8.60 -17.28
N PHE A 232 6.62 -8.79 -16.26
CA PHE A 232 6.72 -9.98 -15.42
C PHE A 232 6.33 -11.26 -16.16
N TYR A 233 5.29 -11.21 -17.00
CA TYR A 233 4.88 -12.34 -17.83
C TYR A 233 6.00 -12.77 -18.79
N ASN A 234 6.64 -11.82 -19.47
CA ASN A 234 7.75 -12.10 -20.37
C ASN A 234 8.98 -12.70 -19.63
N LEU A 235 9.27 -12.18 -18.44
CA LEU A 235 10.34 -12.71 -17.59
C LEU A 235 10.05 -14.16 -17.17
N LEU A 236 8.85 -14.44 -16.70
CA LEU A 236 8.42 -15.76 -16.26
C LEU A 236 8.43 -16.79 -17.41
N THR A 237 7.90 -16.42 -18.58
CA THR A 237 7.87 -17.31 -19.76
C THR A 237 9.27 -17.62 -20.26
N ASN A 238 10.16 -16.65 -20.31
CA ASN A 238 11.57 -16.86 -20.68
C ASN A 238 12.29 -17.82 -19.73
N ASP A 239 12.01 -17.73 -18.42
CA ASP A 239 12.60 -18.64 -17.44
C ASP A 239 12.03 -20.07 -17.54
N ILE A 240 10.74 -20.20 -17.83
CA ILE A 240 10.09 -21.50 -18.08
C ILE A 240 10.72 -22.19 -19.31
N ASP A 241 10.93 -21.45 -20.39
CA ASP A 241 11.48 -21.99 -21.63
C ASP A 241 12.95 -22.42 -21.47
N LYS A 242 13.75 -21.65 -20.68
CA LYS A 242 15.11 -22.04 -20.32
C LYS A 242 15.16 -23.28 -19.42
N GLY A 243 14.19 -23.43 -18.52
CA GLY A 243 14.11 -24.58 -17.61
C GLY A 243 13.63 -25.88 -18.26
N ARG A 244 13.13 -25.82 -19.51
CA ARG A 244 12.72 -27.00 -20.30
C ARG A 244 13.84 -27.57 -21.17
N LYS A 245 14.94 -26.85 -21.35
CA LYS A 245 16.16 -27.29 -22.02
C LYS A 245 17.11 -27.92 -21.03
#